data_b92b71f9efddaf655683ba15aa097702
#
_entry.id   b92b71f9efddaf655683ba15aa097702
#
_cell.length_a   1.000
_cell.length_b   1.000
_cell.length_c   1.000
_cell.angle_alpha   90.00
_cell.angle_beta   90.00
_cell.angle_gamma   90.00
#
_symmetry.space_group_name_H-M   'P 1'
#
loop_
_entity.id
_entity.type
_entity.pdbx_description
1 polymer ?
#
loop_
_entity_poly.entity_id
_entity_poly.type
_entity_poly.pdbx_seq_one_letter_code
_entity_poly.pdbx_strand_id
1 'polypeptide(L)'
;MIKNIAIVSLSRGVAGEAFAQHEVEIGLKRLAGYGVNVQFMPNALRGIDYLTTHPEARAADLLQAFRDPEVDMILCAIGGDDTYRLLPYLFDHDKLRKAVTDKIFLGFSDTTVNHMMLHKVGLPTFYGQAFLPDVCELGPAMLPYTERYFAELLRTGTIREVTPSDVWYESRTDFSPSQIGIAPAAHPDDGFQLLQGSPTFSGEILGGCIDTFYDFFDGTRYADMPQLCRKYDLFPTAEDWKGKILLLETSEERMPPEKYRAALTHLKNAGVFRAVNGVLIGKPMDRKCEDVYKQLLVEVIDDPALPVVRNLNIGHAAPRCILPFGVRACVDVAAQKITFA
;
A
#
# COMPACT_ATOMS: atom_id res chain seq x y z
N MET A 1 -10.93 -18.16 -6.31
CA MET A 1 -9.99 -18.02 -7.45
C MET A 1 -10.43 -16.80 -8.23
N ILE A 2 -9.55 -15.83 -8.36
CA ILE A 2 -9.78 -14.57 -9.09
C ILE A 2 -9.74 -14.86 -10.59
N LYS A 3 -10.73 -14.38 -11.33
CA LYS A 3 -10.83 -14.55 -12.78
C LYS A 3 -10.83 -13.21 -13.52
N ASN A 4 -11.39 -12.16 -12.92
CA ASN A 4 -11.59 -10.88 -13.58
C ASN A 4 -11.00 -9.76 -12.71
N ILE A 5 -10.06 -9.02 -13.27
CA ILE A 5 -9.37 -7.90 -12.62
C ILE A 5 -9.77 -6.60 -13.31
N ALA A 6 -10.26 -5.63 -12.51
CA ALA A 6 -10.45 -4.26 -12.94
C ALA A 6 -9.23 -3.43 -12.51
N ILE A 7 -8.54 -2.79 -13.45
CA ILE A 7 -7.44 -1.86 -13.19
C ILE A 7 -8.00 -0.45 -13.09
N VAL A 8 -7.68 0.24 -11.99
CA VAL A 8 -8.08 1.62 -11.69
C VAL A 8 -6.86 2.51 -11.50
N SER A 9 -6.92 3.75 -11.98
CA SER A 9 -5.96 4.81 -11.69
C SER A 9 -6.60 5.83 -10.75
N LEU A 10 -6.46 5.60 -9.42
CA LEU A 10 -7.14 6.42 -8.40
C LEU A 10 -6.33 7.66 -8.00
N SER A 11 -5.05 7.72 -8.36
CA SER A 11 -4.15 8.83 -8.11
C SER A 11 -3.47 9.23 -9.42
N ARG A 12 -2.19 8.89 -9.61
CA ARG A 12 -1.43 9.33 -10.79
C ARG A 12 -1.75 8.48 -12.03
N GLY A 13 -2.00 9.14 -13.15
CA GLY A 13 -2.46 8.51 -14.39
C GLY A 13 -1.36 7.91 -15.27
N VAL A 14 -0.25 7.44 -14.71
CA VAL A 14 0.95 6.97 -15.44
C VAL A 14 0.64 5.87 -16.45
N ALA A 15 -0.27 4.95 -16.14
CA ALA A 15 -0.63 3.84 -17.02
C ALA A 15 -1.20 4.30 -18.39
N GLY A 16 -1.71 5.53 -18.47
CA GLY A 16 -2.23 6.13 -19.71
C GLY A 16 -1.19 6.85 -20.57
N GLU A 17 0.04 6.98 -20.06
CA GLU A 17 1.08 7.75 -20.73
C GLU A 17 1.83 6.90 -21.78
N ALA A 18 2.21 7.54 -22.89
CA ALA A 18 2.94 6.88 -23.96
C ALA A 18 4.27 6.26 -23.50
N PHE A 19 4.95 6.90 -22.56
CA PHE A 19 6.21 6.40 -22.03
C PHE A 19 6.07 5.12 -21.18
N ALA A 20 4.88 4.81 -20.66
CA ALA A 20 4.60 3.64 -19.84
C ALA A 20 3.97 2.46 -20.61
N GLN A 21 3.69 2.61 -21.91
CA GLN A 21 2.95 1.59 -22.69
C GLN A 21 3.66 0.25 -22.75
N HIS A 22 4.99 0.24 -22.85
CA HIS A 22 5.78 -1.01 -22.86
C HIS A 22 5.68 -1.76 -21.51
N GLU A 23 5.57 -1.05 -20.39
CA GLU A 23 5.35 -1.65 -19.07
C GLU A 23 3.93 -2.25 -19.00
N VAL A 24 2.93 -1.51 -19.46
CA VAL A 24 1.54 -1.97 -19.52
C VAL A 24 1.41 -3.25 -20.36
N GLU A 25 2.06 -3.30 -21.53
CA GLU A 25 2.08 -4.50 -22.39
C GLU A 25 2.71 -5.71 -21.67
N ILE A 26 3.82 -5.52 -20.96
CA ILE A 26 4.45 -6.56 -20.15
C ILE A 26 3.48 -7.06 -19.08
N GLY A 27 2.84 -6.16 -18.35
CA GLY A 27 1.90 -6.51 -17.28
C GLY A 27 0.69 -7.28 -17.81
N LEU A 28 0.09 -6.83 -18.91
CA LEU A 28 -1.04 -7.53 -19.54
C LEU A 28 -0.66 -8.94 -20.01
N LYS A 29 0.52 -9.10 -20.60
CA LYS A 29 1.03 -10.42 -21.02
C LYS A 29 1.21 -11.36 -19.81
N ARG A 30 1.72 -10.85 -18.67
CA ARG A 30 1.88 -11.65 -17.44
C ARG A 30 0.53 -12.04 -16.86
N LEU A 31 -0.42 -11.11 -16.76
CA LEU A 31 -1.77 -11.39 -16.27
C LEU A 31 -2.49 -12.42 -17.16
N ALA A 32 -2.36 -12.33 -18.48
CA ALA A 32 -2.88 -13.34 -19.39
C ALA A 32 -2.26 -14.73 -19.12
N GLY A 33 -0.98 -14.79 -18.72
CA GLY A 33 -0.31 -16.04 -18.32
C GLY A 33 -0.92 -16.71 -17.09
N TYR A 34 -1.55 -15.94 -16.19
CA TYR A 34 -2.32 -16.48 -15.05
C TYR A 34 -3.75 -16.91 -15.42
N GLY A 35 -4.17 -16.69 -16.67
CA GLY A 35 -5.52 -17.03 -17.13
C GLY A 35 -6.62 -16.13 -16.56
N VAL A 36 -6.28 -14.90 -16.14
CA VAL A 36 -7.22 -13.89 -15.69
C VAL A 36 -7.59 -12.92 -16.79
N ASN A 37 -8.85 -12.49 -16.81
CA ASN A 37 -9.32 -11.42 -17.67
C ASN A 37 -8.99 -10.07 -17.03
N VAL A 38 -8.57 -9.12 -17.83
CA VAL A 38 -8.21 -7.78 -17.38
C VAL A 38 -9.01 -6.74 -18.12
N GLN A 39 -9.61 -5.82 -17.38
CA GLN A 39 -10.22 -4.61 -17.93
C GLN A 39 -9.64 -3.37 -17.25
N PHE A 40 -9.26 -2.38 -18.03
CA PHE A 40 -9.06 -1.03 -17.50
C PHE A 40 -10.40 -0.34 -17.34
N MET A 41 -10.61 0.28 -16.20
CA MET A 41 -11.81 1.10 -16.01
C MET A 41 -11.80 2.29 -16.98
N PRO A 42 -12.96 2.87 -17.33
CA PRO A 42 -13.10 3.80 -18.47
C PRO A 42 -12.11 4.98 -18.48
N ASN A 43 -11.68 5.45 -17.31
CA ASN A 43 -10.76 6.58 -17.22
C ASN A 43 -9.32 6.17 -16.87
N ALA A 44 -9.06 4.91 -16.56
CA ALA A 44 -7.77 4.45 -16.01
C ALA A 44 -6.56 4.73 -16.92
N LEU A 45 -6.77 4.84 -18.24
CA LEU A 45 -5.75 5.12 -19.26
C LEU A 45 -5.84 6.54 -19.86
N ARG A 46 -6.48 7.50 -19.16
CA ARG A 46 -6.66 8.87 -19.68
C ARG A 46 -5.44 9.77 -19.49
N GLY A 47 -4.37 9.26 -18.87
CA GLY A 47 -3.12 10.00 -18.66
C GLY A 47 -3.13 10.92 -17.44
N ILE A 48 -1.95 11.45 -17.11
CA ILE A 48 -1.70 12.25 -15.90
C ILE A 48 -2.54 13.53 -15.92
N ASP A 49 -2.48 14.31 -17.00
CA ASP A 49 -3.13 15.63 -17.09
C ASP A 49 -4.65 15.53 -16.88
N TYR A 50 -5.27 14.54 -17.51
CA TYR A 50 -6.71 14.34 -17.36
C TYR A 50 -7.07 13.92 -15.93
N LEU A 51 -6.40 12.89 -15.38
CA LEU A 51 -6.76 12.35 -14.07
C LEU A 51 -6.47 13.34 -12.93
N THR A 52 -5.43 14.17 -13.03
CA THR A 52 -5.15 15.22 -12.06
C THR A 52 -6.29 16.25 -11.96
N THR A 53 -6.92 16.57 -13.10
CA THR A 53 -7.98 17.59 -13.17
C THR A 53 -9.39 17.01 -13.02
N HIS A 54 -9.57 15.68 -13.03
CA HIS A 54 -10.87 14.99 -12.97
C HIS A 54 -10.95 13.94 -11.86
N PRO A 55 -10.88 14.35 -10.57
CA PRO A 55 -11.02 13.40 -9.45
C PRO A 55 -12.38 12.68 -9.45
N GLU A 56 -13.44 13.32 -9.99
CA GLU A 56 -14.76 12.70 -10.15
C GLU A 56 -14.74 11.50 -11.11
N ALA A 57 -13.91 11.53 -12.15
CA ALA A 57 -13.76 10.42 -13.09
C ALA A 57 -13.06 9.21 -12.43
N ARG A 58 -12.03 9.47 -11.63
CA ARG A 58 -11.34 8.43 -10.83
C ARG A 58 -12.29 7.79 -9.82
N ALA A 59 -13.09 8.60 -9.12
CA ALA A 59 -14.11 8.12 -8.18
C ALA A 59 -15.20 7.30 -8.88
N ALA A 60 -15.64 7.73 -10.08
CA ALA A 60 -16.63 6.99 -10.87
C ALA A 60 -16.11 5.60 -11.26
N ASP A 61 -14.84 5.49 -11.69
CA ASP A 61 -14.19 4.21 -11.99
C ASP A 61 -14.19 3.27 -10.79
N LEU A 62 -13.83 3.75 -9.60
CA LEU A 62 -13.84 2.94 -8.38
C LEU A 62 -15.26 2.44 -8.05
N LEU A 63 -16.25 3.35 -8.09
CA LEU A 63 -17.64 2.99 -7.82
C LEU A 63 -18.20 2.00 -8.86
N GLN A 64 -17.83 2.14 -10.13
CA GLN A 64 -18.21 1.22 -11.18
C GLN A 64 -17.57 -0.15 -10.99
N ALA A 65 -16.26 -0.21 -10.68
CA ALA A 65 -15.56 -1.46 -10.43
C ALA A 65 -16.17 -2.25 -9.25
N PHE A 66 -16.63 -1.56 -8.20
CA PHE A 66 -17.33 -2.21 -7.10
C PHE A 66 -18.73 -2.72 -7.49
N ARG A 67 -19.44 -2.02 -8.37
CA ARG A 67 -20.81 -2.40 -8.79
C ARG A 67 -20.85 -3.47 -9.86
N ASP A 68 -19.77 -3.62 -10.62
CA ASP A 68 -19.69 -4.60 -11.71
C ASP A 68 -19.64 -6.02 -11.13
N PRO A 69 -20.67 -6.86 -11.31
CA PRO A 69 -20.73 -8.20 -10.73
C PRO A 69 -19.65 -9.16 -11.32
N GLU A 70 -19.10 -8.84 -12.49
CA GLU A 70 -18.07 -9.66 -13.11
C GLU A 70 -16.67 -9.41 -12.53
N VAL A 71 -16.45 -8.31 -11.82
CA VAL A 71 -15.15 -7.99 -11.22
C VAL A 71 -14.95 -8.73 -9.91
N ASP A 72 -13.88 -9.52 -9.81
CA ASP A 72 -13.44 -10.19 -8.57
C ASP A 72 -12.44 -9.33 -7.78
N MET A 73 -11.56 -8.61 -8.50
CA MET A 73 -10.46 -7.86 -7.91
C MET A 73 -10.30 -6.49 -8.56
N ILE A 74 -10.11 -5.48 -7.73
CA ILE A 74 -9.75 -4.11 -8.10
C ILE A 74 -8.26 -3.94 -7.81
N LEU A 75 -7.47 -3.73 -8.87
CA LEU A 75 -6.03 -3.54 -8.79
C LEU A 75 -5.68 -2.08 -9.12
N CYS A 76 -5.03 -1.38 -8.19
CA CYS A 76 -4.54 -0.03 -8.45
C CYS A 76 -3.41 -0.06 -9.48
N ALA A 77 -3.46 0.83 -10.47
CA ALA A 77 -2.41 0.93 -11.49
C ALA A 77 -1.08 1.36 -10.86
N ILE A 78 -1.12 2.39 -10.05
CA ILE A 78 0.00 2.95 -9.30
C ILE A 78 -0.54 3.85 -8.18
N GLY A 79 0.31 4.23 -7.23
CA GLY A 79 0.02 5.30 -6.28
C GLY A 79 0.09 6.69 -6.91
N GLY A 80 0.61 7.64 -6.19
CA GLY A 80 0.71 9.05 -6.55
C GLY A 80 0.67 9.91 -5.28
N ASP A 81 -0.16 10.97 -5.27
CA ASP A 81 -0.13 11.91 -4.16
C ASP A 81 -1.45 12.67 -3.91
N ASP A 82 -2.51 12.45 -4.70
CA ASP A 82 -3.72 13.28 -4.61
C ASP A 82 -5.05 12.51 -4.58
N THR A 83 -5.02 11.21 -4.26
CA THR A 83 -6.26 10.40 -4.21
C THR A 83 -7.23 10.84 -3.13
N TYR A 84 -6.81 11.64 -2.13
CA TYR A 84 -7.69 12.27 -1.15
C TYR A 84 -8.80 13.14 -1.79
N ARG A 85 -8.56 13.68 -2.99
CA ARG A 85 -9.54 14.47 -3.76
C ARG A 85 -10.79 13.70 -4.15
N LEU A 86 -10.75 12.36 -4.03
CA LEU A 86 -11.89 11.49 -4.28
C LEU A 86 -12.92 11.55 -3.15
N LEU A 87 -12.55 12.03 -1.94
CA LEU A 87 -13.40 12.04 -0.75
C LEU A 87 -14.79 12.61 -1.00
N PRO A 88 -14.98 13.82 -1.59
CA PRO A 88 -16.32 14.36 -1.82
C PRO A 88 -17.18 13.48 -2.74
N TYR A 89 -16.56 12.91 -3.76
CA TYR A 89 -17.27 12.10 -4.77
C TYR A 89 -17.65 10.72 -4.27
N LEU A 90 -16.93 10.21 -3.26
CA LEU A 90 -17.15 8.87 -2.69
C LEU A 90 -18.03 8.90 -1.44
N PHE A 91 -17.87 9.93 -0.58
CA PHE A 91 -18.56 9.97 0.72
C PHE A 91 -19.84 10.79 0.69
N ASP A 92 -19.95 11.84 -0.13
CA ASP A 92 -21.20 12.57 -0.26
C ASP A 92 -22.33 11.62 -0.73
N HIS A 93 -23.43 11.63 0.03
CA HIS A 93 -24.59 10.74 -0.18
C HIS A 93 -24.29 9.24 0.02
N ASP A 94 -23.25 8.88 0.76
CA ASP A 94 -22.84 7.49 1.05
C ASP A 94 -22.57 6.65 -0.21
N LYS A 95 -22.06 7.26 -1.27
CA LYS A 95 -21.89 6.59 -2.58
C LYS A 95 -20.97 5.38 -2.48
N LEU A 96 -19.82 5.52 -1.77
CA LEU A 96 -18.89 4.41 -1.59
C LEU A 96 -19.53 3.28 -0.79
N ARG A 97 -20.15 3.57 0.35
CA ARG A 97 -20.82 2.54 1.17
C ARG A 97 -21.91 1.79 0.41
N LYS A 98 -22.65 2.49 -0.47
CA LYS A 98 -23.69 1.89 -1.31
C LYS A 98 -23.13 1.07 -2.50
N ALA A 99 -21.91 1.35 -2.92
CA ALA A 99 -21.28 0.66 -4.06
C ALA A 99 -20.44 -0.54 -3.64
N VAL A 100 -19.82 -0.48 -2.47
CA VAL A 100 -18.88 -1.50 -1.98
C VAL A 100 -19.56 -2.87 -1.89
N THR A 101 -18.89 -3.85 -2.46
CA THR A 101 -19.22 -5.28 -2.40
C THR A 101 -17.97 -6.03 -1.99
N ASP A 102 -18.10 -7.30 -1.63
CA ASP A 102 -16.99 -8.15 -1.19
C ASP A 102 -16.07 -8.48 -2.37
N LYS A 103 -15.17 -7.53 -2.68
CA LYS A 103 -14.16 -7.63 -3.73
C LYS A 103 -12.78 -7.38 -3.14
N ILE A 104 -11.78 -8.01 -3.73
CA ILE A 104 -10.39 -7.73 -3.40
C ILE A 104 -10.04 -6.33 -3.91
N PHE A 105 -9.48 -5.49 -3.03
CA PHE A 105 -8.87 -4.22 -3.38
C PHE A 105 -7.38 -4.29 -3.04
N LEU A 106 -6.51 -4.11 -4.04
CA LEU A 106 -5.06 -4.20 -3.89
C LEU A 106 -4.38 -2.92 -4.40
N GLY A 107 -3.53 -2.34 -3.55
CA GLY A 107 -2.71 -1.17 -3.85
C GLY A 107 -1.76 -0.82 -2.70
N PHE A 108 -0.91 0.19 -2.86
CA PHE A 108 -0.04 0.74 -1.83
C PHE A 108 0.35 2.20 -2.13
N SER A 109 1.22 2.83 -1.33
CA SER A 109 1.64 4.22 -1.50
C SER A 109 0.50 5.20 -1.21
N ASP A 110 0.20 6.16 -2.07
CA ASP A 110 -0.93 7.08 -1.93
C ASP A 110 -2.28 6.35 -1.79
N THR A 111 -2.41 5.12 -2.29
CA THR A 111 -3.58 4.26 -2.04
C THR A 111 -3.82 3.98 -0.55
N THR A 112 -2.89 4.33 0.35
CA THR A 112 -3.15 4.38 1.80
C THR A 112 -4.41 5.16 2.12
N VAL A 113 -4.66 6.26 1.43
CA VAL A 113 -5.91 7.04 1.57
C VAL A 113 -7.14 6.19 1.21
N ASN A 114 -7.06 5.44 0.11
CA ASN A 114 -8.16 4.56 -0.32
C ASN A 114 -8.38 3.40 0.66
N HIS A 115 -7.31 2.84 1.25
CA HIS A 115 -7.43 1.84 2.31
C HIS A 115 -8.15 2.40 3.54
N MET A 116 -7.86 3.65 3.93
CA MET A 116 -8.59 4.33 5.02
C MET A 116 -10.06 4.57 4.65
N MET A 117 -10.35 4.97 3.40
CA MET A 117 -11.73 5.12 2.90
C MET A 117 -12.51 3.80 2.98
N LEU A 118 -11.89 2.70 2.53
CA LEU A 118 -12.51 1.38 2.50
C LEU A 118 -12.65 0.78 3.91
N HIS A 119 -11.66 0.98 4.77
CA HIS A 119 -11.75 0.63 6.19
C HIS A 119 -12.94 1.33 6.87
N LYS A 120 -13.15 2.63 6.61
CA LYS A 120 -14.28 3.40 7.16
C LYS A 120 -15.64 2.87 6.73
N VAL A 121 -15.74 2.22 5.59
CA VAL A 121 -16.99 1.57 5.13
C VAL A 121 -17.06 0.08 5.45
N GLY A 122 -16.03 -0.49 6.11
CA GLY A 122 -16.01 -1.85 6.63
C GLY A 122 -15.50 -2.91 5.66
N LEU A 123 -14.80 -2.52 4.57
CA LEU A 123 -14.22 -3.48 3.63
C LEU A 123 -12.78 -3.83 4.02
N PRO A 124 -12.46 -5.12 4.26
CA PRO A 124 -11.08 -5.60 4.30
C PRO A 124 -10.38 -5.39 2.95
N THR A 125 -9.09 -5.03 2.99
CA THR A 125 -8.33 -4.74 1.78
C THR A 125 -6.97 -5.43 1.81
N PHE A 126 -6.18 -5.31 0.73
CA PHE A 126 -4.85 -5.90 0.61
C PHE A 126 -3.84 -4.80 0.28
N TYR A 127 -2.82 -4.65 1.13
CA TYR A 127 -1.78 -3.65 0.98
C TYR A 127 -0.48 -4.29 0.47
N GLY A 128 0.21 -3.67 -0.49
CA GLY A 128 1.58 -4.04 -0.80
C GLY A 128 1.99 -4.05 -2.26
N GLN A 129 1.11 -4.33 -3.20
CA GLN A 129 1.45 -4.42 -4.62
C GLN A 129 0.50 -3.58 -5.48
N ALA A 130 0.98 -3.19 -6.67
CA ALA A 130 0.19 -2.49 -7.68
C ALA A 130 0.59 -2.95 -9.10
N PHE A 131 -0.18 -2.55 -10.10
CA PHE A 131 0.01 -3.04 -11.46
C PHE A 131 1.36 -2.64 -12.06
N LEU A 132 1.68 -1.34 -12.13
CA LEU A 132 2.92 -0.87 -12.77
C LEU A 132 4.18 -1.26 -11.98
N PRO A 133 4.30 -1.01 -10.66
CA PRO A 133 5.56 -1.27 -9.97
C PRO A 133 5.87 -2.74 -9.72
N ASP A 134 4.88 -3.63 -9.82
CA ASP A 134 5.05 -5.04 -9.47
C ASP A 134 4.75 -5.98 -10.62
N VAL A 135 3.54 -5.90 -11.19
CA VAL A 135 3.13 -6.79 -12.29
C VAL A 135 3.88 -6.44 -13.58
N CYS A 136 4.12 -5.14 -13.81
CA CYS A 136 4.82 -4.65 -15.00
C CYS A 136 6.36 -4.57 -14.83
N GLU A 137 6.96 -5.17 -13.78
CA GLU A 137 8.41 -5.17 -13.57
C GLU A 137 9.16 -5.43 -14.89
N LEU A 138 10.13 -4.57 -15.24
CA LEU A 138 10.86 -4.63 -16.51
C LEU A 138 11.82 -5.82 -16.61
N GLY A 139 12.15 -6.47 -15.51
CA GLY A 139 12.97 -7.68 -15.49
C GLY A 139 12.37 -8.82 -16.32
N PRO A 140 13.09 -9.95 -16.45
CA PRO A 140 12.64 -11.10 -17.24
C PRO A 140 11.29 -11.68 -16.76
N ALA A 141 10.98 -11.51 -15.48
CA ALA A 141 9.76 -11.92 -14.81
C ALA A 141 9.44 -10.92 -13.69
N MET A 142 8.30 -11.09 -13.02
CA MET A 142 8.08 -10.48 -11.71
C MET A 142 9.18 -10.93 -10.73
N LEU A 143 9.50 -10.10 -9.73
CA LEU A 143 10.44 -10.52 -8.68
C LEU A 143 9.85 -11.74 -7.95
N PRO A 144 10.62 -12.84 -7.75
CA PRO A 144 10.07 -14.13 -7.32
C PRO A 144 9.24 -14.06 -6.02
N TYR A 145 9.68 -13.28 -5.04
CA TYR A 145 8.95 -13.10 -3.79
C TYR A 145 7.62 -12.33 -4.01
N THR A 146 7.65 -11.28 -4.81
CA THR A 146 6.45 -10.50 -5.20
C THR A 146 5.46 -11.38 -5.96
N GLU A 147 5.94 -12.15 -6.93
CA GLU A 147 5.14 -13.07 -7.73
C GLU A 147 4.46 -14.15 -6.86
N ARG A 148 5.18 -14.71 -5.89
CA ARG A 148 4.64 -15.71 -4.96
C ARG A 148 3.35 -15.24 -4.30
N TYR A 149 3.35 -14.02 -3.73
CA TYR A 149 2.17 -13.49 -3.02
C TYR A 149 1.07 -13.05 -3.98
N PHE A 150 1.43 -12.50 -5.14
CA PHE A 150 0.45 -12.18 -6.17
C PHE A 150 -0.29 -13.42 -6.67
N ALA A 151 0.45 -14.48 -7.01
CA ALA A 151 -0.10 -15.76 -7.44
C ALA A 151 -0.93 -16.44 -6.34
N GLU A 152 -0.50 -16.35 -5.06
CA GLU A 152 -1.29 -16.84 -3.93
C GLU A 152 -2.63 -16.12 -3.84
N LEU A 153 -2.63 -14.78 -3.90
CA LEU A 153 -3.85 -13.98 -3.85
C LEU A 153 -4.79 -14.33 -5.01
N LEU A 154 -4.29 -14.43 -6.24
CA LEU A 154 -5.10 -14.81 -7.40
C LEU A 154 -5.75 -16.19 -7.23
N ARG A 155 -5.00 -17.15 -6.69
CA ARG A 155 -5.46 -18.54 -6.55
C ARG A 155 -6.44 -18.74 -5.40
N THR A 156 -6.23 -18.05 -4.26
CA THR A 156 -6.94 -18.33 -3.00
C THR A 156 -7.92 -17.22 -2.60
N GLY A 157 -7.76 -16.02 -3.12
CA GLY A 157 -8.51 -14.83 -2.69
C GLY A 157 -8.01 -14.25 -1.36
N THR A 158 -6.93 -14.76 -0.79
CA THR A 158 -6.37 -14.30 0.49
C THR A 158 -4.87 -14.61 0.58
N ILE A 159 -4.22 -14.09 1.62
CA ILE A 159 -2.86 -14.45 2.03
C ILE A 159 -2.95 -15.09 3.41
N ARG A 160 -2.35 -16.26 3.59
CA ARG A 160 -2.40 -17.02 4.85
C ARG A 160 -1.20 -16.77 5.75
N GLU A 161 -0.04 -16.59 5.15
CA GLU A 161 1.22 -16.41 5.87
C GLU A 161 2.16 -15.51 5.06
N VAL A 162 2.89 -14.65 5.75
CA VAL A 162 4.01 -13.87 5.18
C VAL A 162 5.27 -14.21 5.93
N THR A 163 6.32 -14.57 5.17
CA THR A 163 7.68 -14.78 5.64
C THR A 163 8.60 -13.75 4.95
N PRO A 164 9.79 -13.43 5.50
CA PRO A 164 10.70 -12.52 4.82
C PRO A 164 11.22 -13.08 3.50
N SER A 165 11.71 -12.21 2.64
CA SER A 165 12.50 -12.56 1.46
C SER A 165 13.95 -12.81 1.87
N ASP A 166 14.64 -13.71 1.17
CA ASP A 166 16.08 -13.91 1.35
C ASP A 166 16.94 -12.79 0.74
N VAL A 167 16.30 -11.94 -0.09
CA VAL A 167 16.98 -10.85 -0.80
C VAL A 167 16.12 -9.59 -0.82
N TRP A 168 16.80 -8.44 -0.90
CA TRP A 168 16.20 -7.17 -1.32
C TRP A 168 16.85 -6.69 -2.61
N TYR A 169 16.18 -5.82 -3.37
CA TYR A 169 16.65 -5.34 -4.66
C TYR A 169 16.86 -3.83 -4.63
N GLU A 170 17.88 -3.36 -5.35
CA GLU A 170 18.06 -1.92 -5.61
C GLU A 170 16.91 -1.37 -6.42
N SER A 171 16.53 -0.13 -6.11
CA SER A 171 15.47 0.57 -6.82
C SER A 171 15.89 0.86 -8.25
N ARG A 172 15.00 0.59 -9.18
CA ARG A 172 15.15 0.98 -10.57
C ARG A 172 15.05 2.51 -10.69
N THR A 173 15.95 3.13 -11.43
CA THR A 173 15.96 4.58 -11.71
C THR A 173 15.70 4.90 -13.18
N ASP A 174 15.82 3.91 -14.05
CA ASP A 174 15.51 3.98 -15.48
C ASP A 174 14.38 3.01 -15.79
N PHE A 175 13.26 3.54 -16.30
CA PHE A 175 12.08 2.78 -16.70
C PHE A 175 11.89 2.76 -18.22
N SER A 176 12.92 3.11 -19.00
CA SER A 176 12.87 3.09 -20.45
C SER A 176 12.80 1.66 -21.01
N PRO A 177 12.39 1.49 -22.27
CA PRO A 177 12.38 0.18 -22.93
C PRO A 177 13.74 -0.52 -22.99
N SER A 178 14.84 0.22 -22.85
CA SER A 178 16.20 -0.38 -22.79
C SER A 178 16.40 -1.26 -21.56
N GLN A 179 15.58 -1.13 -20.54
CA GLN A 179 15.64 -1.90 -19.30
C GLN A 179 14.84 -3.23 -19.37
N ILE A 180 14.13 -3.48 -20.46
CA ILE A 180 13.35 -4.71 -20.61
C ILE A 180 14.30 -5.92 -20.61
N GLY A 181 14.01 -6.87 -19.71
CA GLY A 181 14.80 -8.08 -19.51
C GLY A 181 16.02 -7.92 -18.59
N ILE A 182 16.27 -6.72 -18.04
CA ILE A 182 17.35 -6.48 -17.09
C ILE A 182 16.79 -6.58 -15.66
N ALA A 183 17.27 -7.56 -14.90
CA ALA A 183 16.92 -7.73 -13.50
C ALA A 183 17.62 -6.65 -12.65
N PRO A 184 16.97 -6.10 -11.59
CA PRO A 184 17.63 -5.22 -10.64
C PRO A 184 18.68 -5.98 -9.82
N ALA A 185 19.68 -5.25 -9.29
CA ALA A 185 20.72 -5.84 -8.44
C ALA A 185 20.09 -6.35 -7.13
N ALA A 186 20.45 -7.58 -6.74
CA ALA A 186 19.95 -8.24 -5.54
C ALA A 186 21.02 -8.30 -4.45
N HIS A 187 20.58 -8.13 -3.19
CA HIS A 187 21.42 -8.18 -2.00
C HIS A 187 20.78 -9.09 -0.95
N PRO A 188 21.58 -9.74 -0.07
CA PRO A 188 21.03 -10.53 1.04
C PRO A 188 20.12 -9.72 1.95
N ASP A 189 19.06 -10.35 2.45
CA ASP A 189 18.12 -9.76 3.41
C ASP A 189 18.20 -10.45 4.77
N ASP A 190 18.12 -9.68 5.85
CA ASP A 190 18.29 -10.17 7.22
C ASP A 190 16.97 -10.67 7.86
N GLY A 191 15.84 -10.59 7.15
CA GLY A 191 14.52 -10.95 7.64
C GLY A 191 13.93 -9.97 8.66
N PHE A 192 12.86 -10.38 9.33
CA PHE A 192 12.17 -9.56 10.33
C PHE A 192 13.05 -9.32 11.55
N GLN A 193 13.11 -8.10 12.02
CA GLN A 193 13.96 -7.69 13.14
C GLN A 193 13.12 -7.03 14.24
N LEU A 194 13.18 -7.59 15.45
CA LEU A 194 12.58 -6.97 16.62
C LEU A 194 13.41 -5.76 17.02
N LEU A 195 12.81 -4.59 17.08
CA LEU A 195 13.47 -3.37 17.55
C LEU A 195 13.26 -3.19 19.05
N GLN A 196 12.05 -3.46 19.55
CA GLN A 196 11.69 -3.41 20.96
C GLN A 196 10.42 -4.21 21.25
N GLY A 197 10.09 -4.44 22.54
CA GLY A 197 8.88 -5.09 23.01
C GLY A 197 8.88 -6.61 22.86
N SER A 198 7.69 -7.21 22.85
CA SER A 198 7.51 -8.66 22.71
C SER A 198 7.79 -9.14 21.29
N PRO A 199 8.47 -10.29 21.09
CA PRO A 199 8.64 -10.88 19.75
C PRO A 199 7.35 -11.48 19.17
N THR A 200 6.29 -11.57 19.98
CA THR A 200 4.99 -12.10 19.55
C THR A 200 3.87 -11.14 19.97
N PHE A 201 2.98 -10.84 19.02
CA PHE A 201 1.78 -10.02 19.26
C PHE A 201 0.74 -10.26 18.17
N SER A 202 -0.49 -9.81 18.38
CA SER A 202 -1.55 -10.01 17.40
C SER A 202 -2.53 -8.84 17.36
N GLY A 203 -3.18 -8.65 16.22
CA GLY A 203 -4.20 -7.63 15.98
C GLY A 203 -4.55 -7.59 14.50
N GLU A 204 -5.54 -6.80 14.14
CA GLU A 204 -5.82 -6.49 12.73
C GLU A 204 -4.78 -5.48 12.23
N ILE A 205 -4.18 -5.73 11.06
CA ILE A 205 -3.25 -4.77 10.47
C ILE A 205 -4.04 -3.64 9.82
N LEU A 206 -3.59 -2.40 10.07
CA LEU A 206 -4.03 -1.20 9.39
C LEU A 206 -2.84 -0.23 9.31
N GLY A 207 -2.78 0.59 8.26
CA GLY A 207 -1.66 1.51 8.11
C GLY A 207 -1.33 1.84 6.67
N GLY A 208 -0.05 1.96 6.35
CA GLY A 208 0.44 2.21 4.99
C GLY A 208 1.62 3.17 4.94
N CYS A 209 1.65 4.01 3.90
CA CYS A 209 2.72 4.97 3.66
C CYS A 209 2.71 6.11 4.68
N ILE A 210 3.84 6.29 5.39
CA ILE A 210 3.97 7.34 6.43
C ILE A 210 3.99 8.74 5.82
N ASP A 211 4.44 8.88 4.57
CA ASP A 211 4.41 10.15 3.84
C ASP A 211 2.97 10.60 3.63
N THR A 212 2.10 9.67 3.22
CA THR A 212 0.67 9.91 3.08
C THR A 212 0.00 10.23 4.43
N PHE A 213 0.39 9.53 5.51
CA PHE A 213 -0.12 9.88 6.85
C PHE A 213 0.34 11.26 7.31
N TYR A 214 1.56 11.67 6.98
CA TYR A 214 2.01 13.02 7.28
C TYR A 214 1.10 14.06 6.62
N ASP A 215 0.75 13.88 5.36
CA ASP A 215 -0.07 14.80 4.59
C ASP A 215 -1.54 14.88 5.10
N PHE A 216 -2.02 13.91 5.89
CA PHE A 216 -3.33 14.02 6.58
C PHE A 216 -3.35 15.15 7.63
N PHE A 217 -2.21 15.48 8.19
CA PHE A 217 -2.06 16.47 9.26
C PHE A 217 -1.39 17.75 8.80
N ASP A 218 -0.53 17.66 7.79
CA ASP A 218 0.29 18.77 7.28
C ASP A 218 -0.17 19.20 5.88
N GLY A 219 -0.48 20.47 5.74
CA GLY A 219 -0.96 21.05 4.47
C GLY A 219 0.14 21.59 3.56
N THR A 220 1.42 21.24 3.80
CA THR A 220 2.55 21.78 3.01
C THR A 220 2.49 21.33 1.56
N ARG A 221 2.14 20.06 1.30
CA ARG A 221 2.01 19.53 -0.05
C ARG A 221 0.69 19.94 -0.69
N TYR A 222 -0.40 19.77 0.04
CA TYR A 222 -1.77 20.11 -0.37
C TYR A 222 -2.52 20.77 0.78
N ALA A 223 -2.73 22.08 0.68
CA ALA A 223 -3.30 22.90 1.75
C ALA A 223 -4.73 22.48 2.16
N ASP A 224 -5.47 21.87 1.25
CA ASP A 224 -6.84 21.41 1.45
C ASP A 224 -6.95 19.96 1.98
N MET A 225 -5.90 19.14 1.87
CA MET A 225 -5.93 17.74 2.27
C MET A 225 -6.28 17.54 3.76
N PRO A 226 -5.62 18.20 4.73
CA PRO A 226 -5.97 18.04 6.13
C PRO A 226 -7.41 18.45 6.45
N GLN A 227 -7.93 19.48 5.76
CA GLN A 227 -9.29 19.93 5.95
C GLN A 227 -10.30 18.89 5.41
N LEU A 228 -10.06 18.34 4.21
CA LEU A 228 -10.91 17.31 3.64
C LEU A 228 -10.88 16.04 4.48
N CYS A 229 -9.70 15.58 4.90
CA CYS A 229 -9.57 14.41 5.76
C CYS A 229 -10.35 14.56 7.08
N ARG A 230 -10.30 15.75 7.71
CA ARG A 230 -11.09 16.03 8.90
C ARG A 230 -12.58 16.09 8.60
N LYS A 231 -13.01 16.73 7.49
CA LYS A 231 -14.42 16.83 7.10
C LYS A 231 -15.10 15.47 6.99
N TYR A 232 -14.37 14.48 6.52
CA TYR A 232 -14.90 13.12 6.32
C TYR A 232 -14.46 12.15 7.42
N ASP A 233 -13.83 12.62 8.51
CA ASP A 233 -13.29 11.79 9.60
C ASP A 233 -12.51 10.60 9.06
N LEU A 234 -11.57 10.87 8.13
CA LEU A 234 -10.89 9.80 7.40
C LEU A 234 -9.83 9.10 8.26
N PHE A 235 -9.09 9.86 9.08
CA PHE A 235 -8.09 9.26 9.95
C PHE A 235 -8.78 8.57 11.13
N PRO A 236 -8.50 7.27 11.40
CA PRO A 236 -9.14 6.53 12.48
C PRO A 236 -8.86 7.16 13.85
N THR A 237 -9.84 7.12 14.73
CA THR A 237 -9.71 7.58 16.12
C THR A 237 -8.83 6.65 16.95
N ALA A 238 -8.37 7.08 18.12
CA ALA A 238 -7.61 6.20 19.03
C ALA A 238 -8.40 4.93 19.40
N GLU A 239 -9.73 4.99 19.49
CA GLU A 239 -10.55 3.80 19.75
C GLU A 239 -10.59 2.87 18.54
N ASP A 240 -10.63 3.40 17.31
CA ASP A 240 -10.54 2.59 16.08
C ASP A 240 -9.16 1.89 15.96
N TRP A 241 -8.10 2.49 16.49
CA TRP A 241 -6.76 1.90 16.54
C TRP A 241 -6.57 0.84 17.63
N LYS A 242 -7.48 0.77 18.60
CA LYS A 242 -7.34 -0.12 19.75
C LYS A 242 -7.23 -1.59 19.34
N GLY A 243 -6.15 -2.21 19.80
CA GLY A 243 -5.90 -3.62 19.53
C GLY A 243 -5.44 -3.94 18.10
N LYS A 244 -5.25 -2.94 17.24
CA LYS A 244 -4.71 -3.14 15.89
C LYS A 244 -3.18 -3.22 15.89
N ILE A 245 -2.63 -3.57 14.76
CA ILE A 245 -1.20 -3.49 14.43
C ILE A 245 -1.05 -2.36 13.42
N LEU A 246 -0.24 -1.35 13.76
CA LEU A 246 0.08 -0.27 12.83
C LEU A 246 1.13 -0.74 11.82
N LEU A 247 0.84 -0.64 10.53
CA LEU A 247 1.83 -0.75 9.48
C LEU A 247 2.32 0.63 9.07
N LEU A 248 3.63 0.83 8.99
CA LEU A 248 4.25 2.02 8.38
C LEU A 248 5.33 1.62 7.38
N GLU A 249 5.37 2.31 6.24
CA GLU A 249 6.45 2.21 5.27
C GLU A 249 6.73 3.60 4.67
N THR A 250 7.93 3.83 4.15
CA THR A 250 8.37 5.11 3.59
C THR A 250 8.32 5.10 2.07
N SER A 251 7.94 6.23 1.47
CA SER A 251 7.89 6.38 0.01
C SER A 251 9.28 6.42 -0.64
N GLU A 252 9.27 6.42 -1.97
CA GLU A 252 10.45 6.65 -2.82
C GLU A 252 11.07 8.04 -2.64
N GLU A 253 10.33 8.99 -2.07
CA GLU A 253 10.83 10.34 -1.78
C GLU A 253 11.88 10.36 -0.66
N ARG A 254 12.05 9.24 0.05
CA ARG A 254 13.07 9.11 1.11
C ARG A 254 12.95 10.21 2.15
N MET A 255 11.80 10.27 2.80
CA MET A 255 11.41 11.32 3.77
C MET A 255 12.60 11.78 4.62
N PRO A 256 12.90 13.09 4.69
CA PRO A 256 13.96 13.62 5.56
C PRO A 256 13.70 13.26 7.03
N PRO A 257 14.74 13.02 7.86
CA PRO A 257 14.60 12.62 9.25
C PRO A 257 13.71 13.53 10.09
N GLU A 258 13.77 14.82 9.89
CA GLU A 258 12.92 15.80 10.59
C GLU A 258 11.44 15.67 10.21
N LYS A 259 11.14 15.41 8.94
CA LYS A 259 9.77 15.14 8.47
C LYS A 259 9.27 13.79 8.99
N TYR A 260 10.13 12.76 9.02
CA TYR A 260 9.81 11.45 9.60
C TYR A 260 9.47 11.56 11.09
N ARG A 261 10.28 12.32 11.86
CA ARG A 261 9.99 12.65 13.26
C ARG A 261 8.63 13.35 13.41
N ALA A 262 8.34 14.33 12.56
CA ALA A 262 7.08 15.06 12.61
C ALA A 262 5.89 14.14 12.32
N ALA A 263 6.00 13.27 11.31
CA ALA A 263 4.96 12.27 10.99
C ALA A 263 4.68 11.32 12.16
N LEU A 264 5.73 10.77 12.78
CA LEU A 264 5.58 9.94 13.99
C LEU A 264 4.96 10.72 15.15
N THR A 265 5.32 12.01 15.30
CA THR A 265 4.76 12.87 16.37
C THR A 265 3.27 13.12 16.13
N HIS A 266 2.82 13.30 14.90
CA HIS A 266 1.39 13.38 14.58
C HIS A 266 0.65 12.11 14.98
N LEU A 267 1.18 10.93 14.67
CA LEU A 267 0.61 9.64 15.08
C LEU A 267 0.57 9.48 16.61
N LYS A 268 1.65 9.88 17.31
CA LYS A 268 1.71 9.89 18.79
C LYS A 268 0.63 10.79 19.39
N ASN A 269 0.49 12.02 18.87
CA ASN A 269 -0.49 13.00 19.35
C ASN A 269 -1.93 12.56 19.08
N ALA A 270 -2.17 11.85 17.97
CA ALA A 270 -3.44 11.20 17.67
C ALA A 270 -3.74 9.97 18.57
N GLY A 271 -2.80 9.58 19.44
CA GLY A 271 -2.98 8.49 20.39
C GLY A 271 -2.74 7.09 19.83
N VAL A 272 -2.23 6.99 18.59
CA VAL A 272 -2.08 5.71 17.86
C VAL A 272 -1.18 4.74 18.64
N PHE A 273 0.02 5.18 19.03
CA PHE A 273 0.99 4.30 19.73
C PHE A 273 0.52 3.81 21.10
N ARG A 274 -0.43 4.49 21.74
CA ARG A 274 -1.04 4.04 23.01
C ARG A 274 -2.18 3.05 22.80
N ALA A 275 -2.71 2.97 21.57
CA ALA A 275 -3.89 2.16 21.26
C ALA A 275 -3.53 0.83 20.59
N VAL A 276 -2.46 0.79 19.79
CA VAL A 276 -2.09 -0.40 19.00
C VAL A 276 -1.38 -1.46 19.84
N ASN A 277 -1.50 -2.72 19.42
CA ASN A 277 -0.82 -3.86 20.03
C ASN A 277 0.63 -4.05 19.54
N GLY A 278 1.02 -3.36 18.48
CA GLY A 278 2.36 -3.41 17.90
C GLY A 278 2.48 -2.61 16.63
N VAL A 279 3.71 -2.47 16.16
CA VAL A 279 4.06 -1.69 14.96
C VAL A 279 4.90 -2.54 14.03
N LEU A 280 4.53 -2.59 12.76
CA LEU A 280 5.26 -3.20 11.66
C LEU A 280 5.85 -2.11 10.77
N ILE A 281 7.15 -2.21 10.49
CA ILE A 281 7.86 -1.20 9.69
C ILE A 281 8.40 -1.84 8.41
N GLY A 282 7.94 -1.34 7.28
CA GLY A 282 8.50 -1.68 5.97
C GLY A 282 9.95 -1.23 5.84
N LYS A 283 10.73 -2.00 5.08
CA LYS A 283 12.11 -1.63 4.75
C LYS A 283 12.12 -0.31 3.97
N PRO A 284 12.94 0.69 4.35
CA PRO A 284 13.09 1.87 3.51
C PRO A 284 13.79 1.52 2.20
N MET A 285 13.36 2.18 1.12
CA MET A 285 13.89 1.96 -0.22
C MET A 285 15.42 2.15 -0.24
N ASP A 286 16.15 1.20 -0.82
CA ASP A 286 17.62 1.12 -0.85
C ASP A 286 18.27 1.22 0.55
N ARG A 287 17.54 0.89 1.61
CA ARG A 287 17.97 1.00 3.01
C ARG A 287 18.42 2.41 3.43
N LYS A 288 17.98 3.45 2.71
CA LYS A 288 18.34 4.84 3.01
C LYS A 288 17.72 5.30 4.32
N CYS A 289 18.50 6.06 5.11
CA CYS A 289 18.10 6.58 6.43
C CYS A 289 17.69 5.51 7.46
N GLU A 290 17.95 4.23 7.21
CA GLU A 290 17.47 3.12 8.04
C GLU A 290 17.84 3.28 9.52
N ASP A 291 19.09 3.61 9.82
CA ASP A 291 19.56 3.75 11.23
C ASP A 291 18.96 4.96 11.92
N VAL A 292 18.81 6.07 11.19
CA VAL A 292 18.18 7.28 11.74
C VAL A 292 16.70 7.04 12.01
N TYR A 293 15.99 6.38 11.08
CA TYR A 293 14.57 6.05 11.29
C TYR A 293 14.36 5.11 12.49
N LYS A 294 15.26 4.13 12.72
CA LYS A 294 15.22 3.28 13.91
C LYS A 294 15.31 4.08 15.20
N GLN A 295 16.26 5.02 15.27
CA GLN A 295 16.43 5.89 16.42
C GLN A 295 15.20 6.74 16.68
N LEU A 296 14.65 7.36 15.62
CA LEU A 296 13.46 8.19 15.70
C LEU A 296 12.20 7.42 16.12
N LEU A 297 12.04 6.17 15.64
CA LEU A 297 10.94 5.30 16.06
C LEU A 297 10.96 5.08 17.59
N VAL A 298 12.09 4.64 18.13
CA VAL A 298 12.23 4.38 19.57
C VAL A 298 12.01 5.66 20.39
N GLU A 299 12.64 6.77 19.96
CA GLU A 299 12.55 8.05 20.65
C GLU A 299 11.12 8.61 20.66
N VAL A 300 10.44 8.60 19.52
CA VAL A 300 9.09 9.19 19.44
C VAL A 300 8.04 8.29 20.06
N ILE A 301 8.10 6.98 19.84
CA ILE A 301 7.18 6.03 20.49
C ILE A 301 7.27 6.16 22.00
N ASP A 302 8.49 6.14 22.57
CA ASP A 302 8.76 6.34 23.99
C ASP A 302 7.95 5.39 24.91
N ASP A 303 7.80 4.15 24.47
CA ASP A 303 7.18 3.04 25.22
C ASP A 303 7.90 1.74 24.86
N PRO A 304 8.89 1.30 25.66
CA PRO A 304 9.68 0.10 25.38
C PRO A 304 8.88 -1.20 25.42
N ALA A 305 7.66 -1.18 25.98
CA ALA A 305 6.78 -2.35 26.01
C ALA A 305 6.02 -2.56 24.70
N LEU A 306 5.81 -1.49 23.90
CA LEU A 306 5.14 -1.60 22.61
C LEU A 306 6.02 -2.37 21.62
N PRO A 307 5.57 -3.53 21.07
CA PRO A 307 6.33 -4.27 20.08
C PRO A 307 6.53 -3.46 18.80
N VAL A 308 7.78 -3.37 18.32
CA VAL A 308 8.12 -2.77 17.04
C VAL A 308 8.98 -3.75 16.26
N VAL A 309 8.48 -4.20 15.11
CA VAL A 309 9.17 -5.09 14.18
C VAL A 309 9.45 -4.35 12.89
N ARG A 310 10.67 -4.41 12.42
CA ARG A 310 11.12 -3.73 11.21
C ARG A 310 11.66 -4.70 10.15
N ASN A 311 12.08 -4.15 9.04
CA ASN A 311 12.65 -4.86 7.90
C ASN A 311 11.65 -5.75 7.17
N LEU A 312 10.36 -5.37 7.15
CA LEU A 312 9.37 -6.08 6.37
C LEU A 312 9.56 -5.80 4.86
N ASN A 313 9.33 -6.81 4.06
CA ASN A 313 9.30 -6.68 2.60
C ASN A 313 7.93 -6.15 2.13
N ILE A 314 7.65 -4.90 2.44
CA ILE A 314 6.38 -4.21 2.16
C ILE A 314 6.63 -2.73 1.87
N GLY A 315 5.79 -2.11 1.06
CA GLY A 315 5.92 -0.70 0.68
C GLY A 315 6.82 -0.47 -0.52
N HIS A 316 7.63 0.60 -0.53
CA HIS A 316 8.39 1.00 -1.73
C HIS A 316 9.68 0.21 -1.95
N ALA A 317 10.23 -0.45 -0.93
CA ALA A 317 11.37 -1.35 -1.12
C ALA A 317 10.94 -2.66 -1.81
N ALA A 318 11.76 -3.12 -2.74
CA ALA A 318 11.53 -4.39 -3.45
C ALA A 318 12.34 -5.55 -2.81
N PRO A 319 11.82 -6.79 -2.80
CA PRO A 319 10.51 -7.21 -3.28
C PRO A 319 9.41 -7.01 -2.24
N ARG A 320 8.13 -7.15 -2.65
CA ARG A 320 6.97 -6.85 -1.79
C ARG A 320 6.09 -8.07 -1.58
N CYS A 321 5.67 -8.29 -0.33
CA CYS A 321 4.54 -9.17 -0.02
C CYS A 321 3.20 -8.43 -0.19
N ILE A 322 2.12 -9.10 0.18
CA ILE A 322 0.78 -8.55 0.30
C ILE A 322 0.31 -8.79 1.73
N LEU A 323 -0.17 -7.75 2.41
CA LEU A 323 -0.71 -7.83 3.77
C LEU A 323 -2.23 -7.61 3.74
N PRO A 324 -3.04 -8.55 4.21
CA PRO A 324 -4.47 -8.34 4.46
C PRO A 324 -4.69 -7.29 5.55
N PHE A 325 -5.49 -6.26 5.28
CA PHE A 325 -5.97 -5.27 6.24
C PHE A 325 -7.39 -5.63 6.71
N GLY A 326 -7.69 -5.38 7.99
CA GLY A 326 -8.98 -5.73 8.57
C GLY A 326 -9.14 -7.24 8.86
N VAL A 327 -8.03 -7.98 8.83
CA VAL A 327 -7.96 -9.40 9.17
C VAL A 327 -7.01 -9.58 10.34
N ARG A 328 -7.35 -10.48 11.28
CA ARG A 328 -6.48 -10.74 12.44
C ARG A 328 -5.17 -11.37 12.01
N ALA A 329 -4.07 -10.71 12.36
CA ALA A 329 -2.71 -11.19 12.16
C ALA A 329 -2.08 -11.62 13.49
N CYS A 330 -1.20 -12.61 13.43
CA CYS A 330 -0.31 -13.02 14.52
C CYS A 330 1.12 -12.91 14.03
N VAL A 331 1.89 -12.06 14.67
CA VAL A 331 3.31 -11.81 14.38
C VAL A 331 4.17 -12.65 15.30
N ASP A 332 5.12 -13.41 14.74
CA ASP A 332 6.12 -14.17 15.48
C ASP A 332 7.50 -13.92 14.84
N VAL A 333 8.30 -13.09 15.51
CA VAL A 333 9.63 -12.70 15.01
C VAL A 333 10.63 -13.84 15.11
N ALA A 334 10.53 -14.69 16.14
CA ALA A 334 11.41 -15.84 16.28
C ALA A 334 11.17 -16.89 15.18
N ALA A 335 9.90 -17.09 14.82
CA ALA A 335 9.52 -17.98 13.72
C ALA A 335 9.63 -17.31 12.33
N GLN A 336 10.00 -16.02 12.26
CA GLN A 336 10.11 -15.24 11.02
C GLN A 336 8.82 -15.28 10.19
N LYS A 337 7.66 -15.07 10.81
CA LYS A 337 6.38 -15.14 10.11
C LYS A 337 5.28 -14.26 10.68
N ILE A 338 4.35 -13.90 9.80
CA ILE A 338 3.07 -13.27 10.12
C ILE A 338 1.99 -14.19 9.54
N THR A 339 1.08 -14.69 10.38
CA THR A 339 -0.04 -15.54 9.95
C THR A 339 -1.36 -14.81 10.07
N PHE A 340 -2.31 -15.12 9.21
CA PHE A 340 -3.64 -14.51 9.16
C PHE A 340 -4.72 -15.56 9.42
N ALA A 341 -5.72 -15.20 10.25
CA ALA A 341 -6.81 -16.07 10.67
C ALA A 341 -8.14 -15.71 10.00
#